data_44be8eae2828f45f9a7e1605b0183d81
#
_entry.id   44be8eae2828f45f9a7e1605b0183d81
#
_cell.length_a   1.000
_cell.length_b   1.000
_cell.length_c   1.000
_cell.angle_alpha   90.00
_cell.angle_beta   90.00
_cell.angle_gamma   90.00
#
_symmetry.space_group_name_H-M   'P 1'
#
loop_
_entity.id
_entity.type
_entity.pdbx_description
1 polymer ?
#
loop_
_entity_poly.entity_id
_entity_poly.type
_entity_poly.pdbx_seq_one_letter_code
_entity_poly.pdbx_strand_id
1 'polypeptide(L)' 'LMGSEMCIRDSLRKIRKNLADEQGYPPYIVLSDKSLHELARMKPTTKNAMSLISGIGEFKLNKYGDTFIKAIRKYTGL' A
#
# COMPACT_ATOMS: atom_id res chain seq x y z
N LEU A 1 9.34 7.37 -17.13
CA LEU A 1 9.04 7.20 -16.91
C LEU A 1 8.67 7.02 -16.31
N MET A 2 8.66 7.12 -16.19
CA MET A 2 8.36 6.85 -15.71
C MET A 2 7.93 6.57 -14.76
N GLY A 3 7.89 6.52 -14.53
CA GLY A 3 7.64 6.04 -13.35
C GLY A 3 6.44 6.14 -12.84
N SER A 4 6.30 6.66 -12.13
CA SER A 4 5.25 7.21 -11.57
C SER A 4 4.24 6.27 -11.04
N GLU A 5 2.98 6.58 -11.25
CA GLU A 5 1.88 5.89 -10.61
C GLU A 5 1.80 4.42 -10.98
N MET A 6 2.10 4.10 -12.22
CA MET A 6 1.99 2.71 -12.64
C MET A 6 3.03 1.83 -12.00
N CYS A 7 4.26 2.33 -11.89
CA CYS A 7 5.32 1.56 -11.26
C CYS A 7 5.05 1.36 -9.77
N ILE A 8 4.58 2.41 -9.11
CA ILE A 8 4.30 2.33 -7.70
C ILE A 8 3.13 1.38 -7.44
N ARG A 9 2.13 1.42 -8.31
CA ARG A 9 0.98 0.54 -8.18
C ARG A 9 1.40 -0.92 -8.32
N ASP A 10 2.27 -1.22 -9.27
CA ASP A 10 2.75 -2.59 -9.47
C ASP A 10 3.51 -3.08 -8.25
N SER A 11 4.35 -2.23 -7.67
CA SER A 11 5.08 -2.58 -6.46
C SER A 11 4.15 -2.83 -5.29
N LEU A 12 3.18 -1.96 -5.12
CA LEU A 12 2.22 -2.11 -4.03
C LEU A 12 1.39 -3.36 -4.21
N ARG A 13 1.05 -3.69 -5.45
CA ARG A 13 0.31 -4.90 -5.74
C ARG A 13 1.11 -6.15 -5.40
N LYS A 14 2.40 -6.14 -5.69
CA LYS A 14 3.29 -7.24 -5.33
C LYS A 14 3.37 -7.40 -3.82
N ILE A 15 3.51 -6.28 -3.11
CA ILE A 15 3.57 -6.32 -1.65
C ILE A 15 2.27 -6.89 -1.10
N ARG A 16 1.14 -6.45 -1.65
CA ARG A 16 -0.16 -6.96 -1.22
C ARG A 16 -0.24 -8.47 -1.42
N LYS A 17 0.21 -8.95 -2.57
CA LYS A 17 0.18 -10.37 -2.86
C LYS A 17 1.08 -11.16 -1.90
N ASN A 18 2.27 -10.65 -1.66
CA ASN A 18 3.21 -11.32 -0.76
C ASN A 18 2.66 -11.42 0.65
N LEU A 19 2.08 -10.32 1.14
CA LEU A 19 1.48 -10.33 2.47
C LEU A 19 0.31 -11.29 2.56
N ALA A 20 -0.51 -11.33 1.52
CA ALA A 20 -1.64 -12.24 1.48
C ALA A 20 -1.18 -13.69 1.45
N ASP A 21 -0.16 -13.98 0.65
CA ASP A 21 0.37 -15.34 0.55
C ASP A 21 0.94 -15.81 1.89
N GLU A 22 1.67 -14.94 2.57
CA GLU A 22 2.25 -15.26 3.88
C GLU A 22 1.19 -15.64 4.89
N GLN A 23 0.03 -15.03 4.81
CA GLN A 23 -1.03 -15.24 5.78
C GLN A 23 -2.13 -16.17 5.30
N GLY A 24 -2.02 -16.64 4.05
CA GLY A 24 -3.01 -17.54 3.49
C GLY A 24 -4.33 -16.87 3.17
N TYR A 25 -4.32 -15.59 2.89
CA TYR A 25 -5.53 -14.82 2.56
C TYR A 25 -5.58 -14.51 1.07
N PRO A 26 -6.78 -14.28 0.53
CA PRO A 26 -6.88 -13.64 -0.79
C PRO A 26 -6.32 -12.20 -0.72
N PRO A 27 -5.76 -11.68 -1.81
CA PRO A 27 -5.15 -10.34 -1.77
C PRO A 27 -6.09 -9.22 -1.30
N TYR A 28 -7.37 -9.29 -1.63
CA TYR A 28 -8.30 -8.24 -1.26
C TYR A 28 -8.53 -8.13 0.26
N ILE A 29 -8.16 -9.18 1.00
CA ILE A 29 -8.24 -9.15 2.46
C ILE A 29 -7.18 -8.21 3.03
N VAL A 30 -6.01 -8.16 2.40
CA VAL A 30 -4.96 -7.22 2.82
C VAL A 30 -5.39 -5.80 2.48
N LEU A 31 -5.68 -5.55 1.22
CA LEU A 31 -6.16 -4.25 0.73
C LEU A 31 -7.07 -4.48 -0.46
N SER A 32 -8.17 -3.74 -0.52
CA SER A 32 -9.01 -3.78 -1.71
C SER A 32 -8.32 -3.07 -2.87
N ASP A 33 -8.79 -3.33 -4.09
CA ASP A 33 -8.24 -2.65 -5.26
C ASP A 33 -8.40 -1.14 -5.16
N LYS A 34 -9.51 -0.69 -4.58
CA LYS A 34 -9.76 0.73 -4.41
C LYS A 34 -8.73 1.35 -3.47
N SER A 35 -8.44 0.70 -2.35
CA SER A 35 -7.44 1.19 -1.41
C SER A 35 -6.06 1.21 -2.04
N LEU A 36 -5.74 0.16 -2.79
CA LEU A 36 -4.46 0.08 -3.48
C LEU A 36 -4.30 1.22 -4.48
N HIS A 37 -5.36 1.48 -5.24
CA HIS A 37 -5.35 2.58 -6.20
C HIS A 37 -5.11 3.93 -5.51
N GLU A 38 -5.78 4.15 -4.38
CA GLU A 38 -5.61 5.39 -3.64
C GLU A 38 -4.20 5.51 -3.05
N LEU A 39 -3.63 4.40 -2.57
CA LEU A 39 -2.26 4.42 -2.11
C LEU A 39 -1.30 4.85 -3.21
N ALA A 40 -1.49 4.33 -4.40
CA ALA A 40 -0.64 4.69 -5.54
C ALA A 40 -0.81 6.15 -5.92
N ARG A 41 -2.03 6.67 -5.82
CA ARG A 41 -2.34 8.04 -6.20
C ARG A 41 -1.88 9.05 -5.15
N MET A 42 -2.15 8.76 -3.88
CA MET A 42 -1.86 9.69 -2.79
C MET A 42 -0.43 9.62 -2.30
N LYS A 43 0.20 8.46 -2.44
CA LYS A 43 1.59 8.24 -2.03
C LYS A 43 1.85 8.68 -0.59
N PRO A 44 1.09 8.15 0.39
CA PRO A 44 1.31 8.56 1.78
C PRO A 44 2.67 8.09 2.28
N THR A 45 3.38 8.95 2.99
CA THR A 45 4.69 8.63 3.53
C THR A 45 4.70 8.55 5.05
N THR A 46 3.54 8.74 5.66
CA THR A 46 3.38 8.60 7.11
C THR A 46 2.13 7.80 7.41
N LYS A 47 2.06 7.26 8.63
CA LYS A 47 0.88 6.52 9.04
C LYS A 47 -0.36 7.41 9.09
N ASN A 48 -0.19 8.67 9.51
CA ASN A 48 -1.30 9.60 9.52
C ASN A 48 -1.88 9.80 8.14
N ALA A 49 -1.01 10.01 7.15
CA ALA A 49 -1.47 10.19 5.78
C ALA A 49 -2.15 8.92 5.27
N MET A 50 -1.57 7.76 5.59
CA MET A 50 -2.14 6.49 5.15
C MET A 50 -3.50 6.22 5.80
N SER A 51 -3.72 6.68 7.02
CA SER A 51 -5.00 6.48 7.70
C SER A 51 -6.15 7.18 7.01
N LEU A 52 -5.86 8.17 6.17
CA LEU A 52 -6.90 8.89 5.43
C LEU A 52 -7.36 8.11 4.19
N ILE A 53 -6.67 7.05 3.85
CA ILE A 53 -7.04 6.24 2.69
C ILE A 53 -8.29 5.41 3.00
N SER A 54 -9.23 5.43 2.07
CA SER A 54 -10.46 4.67 2.20
C SER A 54 -10.18 3.18 2.32
N GLY A 55 -10.81 2.51 3.27
CA GLY A 55 -10.66 1.07 3.44
C GLY A 55 -9.49 0.64 4.29
N ILE A 56 -8.69 1.59 4.79
CA ILE A 56 -7.60 1.26 5.68
C ILE A 56 -8.00 1.65 7.10
N GLY A 57 -8.32 0.65 7.91
CA GLY A 57 -8.64 0.88 9.31
C GLY A 57 -7.40 0.80 10.16
N GLU A 58 -7.58 1.04 11.45
CA GLU A 58 -6.48 1.03 12.40
C GLU A 58 -5.74 -0.32 12.41
N PHE A 59 -6.49 -1.40 12.29
CA PHE A 59 -5.89 -2.73 12.29
C PHE A 59 -4.92 -2.91 11.12
N LYS A 60 -5.38 -2.55 9.92
CA LYS A 60 -4.54 -2.68 8.72
C LYS A 60 -3.38 -1.70 8.75
N LEU A 61 -3.62 -0.51 9.26
CA LEU A 61 -2.57 0.50 9.39
C LEU A 61 -1.44 0.00 10.29
N ASN A 62 -1.78 -0.60 11.42
CA ASN A 62 -0.78 -1.10 12.35
C ASN A 62 -0.09 -2.36 11.83
N LYS A 63 -0.83 -3.21 11.15
CA LYS A 63 -0.29 -4.49 10.69
C LYS A 63 0.55 -4.35 9.42
N TYR A 64 0.07 -3.55 8.46
CA TYR A 64 0.70 -3.47 7.14
C TYR A 64 1.25 -2.10 6.81
N GLY A 65 0.92 -1.08 7.61
CA GLY A 65 1.25 0.31 7.26
C GLY A 65 2.72 0.54 6.99
N ASP A 66 3.57 0.06 7.86
CA ASP A 66 5.02 0.27 7.72
C ASP A 66 5.55 -0.31 6.42
N THR A 67 5.05 -1.50 6.05
CA THR A 67 5.50 -2.17 4.84
C THR A 67 5.18 -1.34 3.60
N PHE A 68 3.95 -0.84 3.52
CA PHE A 68 3.53 -0.04 2.37
C PHE A 68 4.19 1.34 2.37
N ILE A 69 4.31 1.96 3.53
CA ILE A 69 4.95 3.27 3.64
C ILE A 69 6.41 3.20 3.22
N LYS A 70 7.12 2.17 3.65
CA LYS A 70 8.52 1.97 3.24
C LYS A 70 8.65 1.91 1.73
N ALA A 71 7.77 1.16 1.09
CA ALA A 71 7.80 1.03 -0.36
C ALA A 71 7.54 2.37 -1.04
N ILE A 72 6.58 3.12 -0.53
CA ILE A 72 6.24 4.41 -1.10
C ILE A 72 7.38 5.40 -0.93
N ARG A 73 7.99 5.42 0.24
CA ARG A 73 9.13 6.32 0.50
C ARG A 73 10.28 6.01 -0.43
N LYS A 74 10.50 4.74 -0.71
CA LYS A 74 11.55 4.34 -1.63
C LYS A 74 11.31 4.92 -3.04
N TYR A 75 10.05 4.93 -3.47
CA TYR A 75 9.70 5.48 -4.78
C TYR A 75 9.77 7.00 -4.82
N THR A 76 9.44 7.65 -3.74
CA THR A 76 9.40 9.11 -3.71
C THR A 76 10.77 9.72 -3.34
N GLY A 77 11.70 8.90 -2.91
CA GLY A 77 13.04 9.37 -2.56
C GLY A 77 13.14 9.96 -1.17
N LEU A 78 12.17 9.69 -0.32
CA LEU A 78 12.17 10.25 1.04
C LEU A 78 12.82 9.33 2.07
#